data_6675ea113dd581696a5f9ff76532f884
#
_entry.id   6675ea113dd581696a5f9ff76532f884
#
_cell.length_a   1.000
_cell.length_b   1.000
_cell.length_c   1.000
_cell.angle_alpha   90.00
_cell.angle_beta   90.00
_cell.angle_gamma   90.00
#
_symmetry.space_group_name_H-M   'P 1'
#
loop_
_entity.id
_entity.type
_entity.pdbx_description
1 polymer ?
#
loop_
_entity_poly.entity_id
_entity_poly.type
_entity_poly.pdbx_seq_one_letter_code
_entity_poly.pdbx_strand_id
1 'polypeptide(L)'
;ESEQFEPVWVRPADALARHEAGDFFMVYPTIRTLERLKAFASVDAVLQACAVNDEPLWTSCPRAGWLAGNEARYMEHEAPFGELALVTPDGQIHHHLDWQTDQPVPLLKNVQRLTAPNPGVMTGPGTNSYLVGDPNTGFIAIDPGPADDDHLQRLWRAAGGHIKAIVCTHSHPDHSPGAVPLQALCTNKPTILGLASRPTARANSRFTPDRELTDGEKL
;
A
#
# COMPACT_ATOMS: atom_id res chain seq x y z
N GLU A 1 -9.82 38.17 1.36
CA GLU A 1 -10.49 37.56 2.51
C GLU A 1 -9.41 37.00 3.44
N SER A 2 -9.52 37.31 4.74
CA SER A 2 -8.56 36.86 5.74
C SER A 2 -8.84 35.42 6.11
N GLU A 3 -7.85 34.54 5.99
CA GLU A 3 -7.95 33.15 6.49
C GLU A 3 -7.77 33.06 8.02
N GLN A 4 -7.49 34.18 8.68
CA GLN A 4 -7.33 34.27 10.12
C GLN A 4 -8.53 34.98 10.75
N PHE A 5 -9.12 34.34 11.77
CA PHE A 5 -10.27 34.88 12.47
C PHE A 5 -9.86 35.51 13.81
N GLU A 6 -9.55 34.72 14.80
CA GLU A 6 -9.22 35.20 16.13
C GLU A 6 -7.81 34.70 16.54
N PRO A 7 -6.77 35.57 16.57
CA PRO A 7 -5.45 35.17 16.99
C PRO A 7 -5.42 34.86 18.48
N VAL A 8 -4.85 33.72 18.83
CA VAL A 8 -4.71 33.28 20.22
C VAL A 8 -3.29 32.76 20.48
N TRP A 9 -2.74 33.15 21.63
CA TRP A 9 -1.50 32.57 22.13
C TRP A 9 -1.80 31.33 22.94
N VAL A 10 -1.34 30.18 22.46
CA VAL A 10 -1.63 28.90 23.10
C VAL A 10 -0.40 27.98 22.97
N ARG A 11 -0.16 27.14 23.96
CA ARG A 11 0.89 26.12 23.88
C ARG A 11 0.45 25.03 22.90
N PRO A 12 1.40 24.42 22.13
CA PRO A 12 1.07 23.34 21.19
C PRO A 12 0.21 22.21 21.79
N ALA A 13 0.57 21.74 22.99
CA ALA A 13 -0.21 20.69 23.67
C ALA A 13 -1.63 21.12 24.05
N ASP A 14 -1.81 22.36 24.49
CA ASP A 14 -3.12 22.88 24.89
C ASP A 14 -4.01 23.11 23.67
N ALA A 15 -3.43 23.56 22.54
CA ALA A 15 -4.16 23.69 21.28
C ALA A 15 -4.66 22.34 20.76
N LEU A 16 -3.82 21.29 20.82
CA LEU A 16 -4.20 19.94 20.44
C LEU A 16 -5.30 19.38 21.33
N ALA A 17 -5.20 19.55 22.65
CA ALA A 17 -6.23 19.11 23.59
C ALA A 17 -7.59 19.82 23.35
N ARG A 18 -7.57 21.12 23.06
CA ARG A 18 -8.79 21.87 22.69
C ARG A 18 -9.39 21.40 21.36
N HIS A 19 -8.54 21.04 20.40
CA HIS A 19 -8.99 20.47 19.14
C HIS A 19 -9.69 19.13 19.35
N GLU A 20 -9.09 18.22 20.13
CA GLU A 20 -9.67 16.92 20.49
C GLU A 20 -11.00 17.07 21.22
N ALA A 21 -11.15 18.11 22.06
CA ALA A 21 -12.39 18.44 22.73
C ALA A 21 -13.46 19.07 21.81
N GLY A 22 -13.14 19.40 20.58
CA GLY A 22 -14.04 20.07 19.63
C GLY A 22 -14.15 21.58 19.80
N ASP A 23 -13.40 22.18 20.72
CA ASP A 23 -13.46 23.62 21.06
C ASP A 23 -12.53 24.49 20.21
N PHE A 24 -11.67 23.86 19.39
CA PHE A 24 -10.69 24.57 18.58
C PHE A 24 -10.53 23.90 17.21
N PHE A 25 -11.17 24.46 16.20
CA PHE A 25 -11.06 23.93 14.86
C PHE A 25 -9.66 24.18 14.29
N MET A 26 -9.00 23.12 13.83
CA MET A 26 -7.73 23.20 13.13
C MET A 26 -7.73 22.27 11.91
N VAL A 27 -7.05 22.71 10.86
CA VAL A 27 -6.80 21.87 9.67
C VAL A 27 -5.56 21.01 9.89
N TYR A 28 -5.52 19.90 9.17
CA TYR A 28 -4.50 18.87 9.33
C TYR A 28 -3.04 19.37 9.35
N PRO A 29 -2.57 20.23 8.44
CA PRO A 29 -1.17 20.73 8.47
C PRO A 29 -0.82 21.44 9.79
N THR A 30 -1.78 22.19 10.35
CA THR A 30 -1.61 22.87 11.62
C THR A 30 -1.49 21.87 12.78
N ILE A 31 -2.34 20.84 12.80
CA ILE A 31 -2.29 19.76 13.81
C ILE A 31 -0.91 19.10 13.78
N ARG A 32 -0.42 18.70 12.61
CA ARG A 32 0.91 18.06 12.46
C ARG A 32 2.05 18.95 12.89
N THR A 33 1.96 20.23 12.60
CA THR A 33 2.97 21.20 13.05
C THR A 33 3.00 21.29 14.58
N LEU A 34 1.84 21.39 15.21
CA LEU A 34 1.73 21.45 16.68
C LEU A 34 2.15 20.14 17.34
N GLU A 35 1.85 18.98 16.76
CA GLU A 35 2.33 17.68 17.23
C GLU A 35 3.87 17.61 17.27
N ARG A 36 4.54 18.19 16.28
CA ARG A 36 6.01 18.28 16.26
C ARG A 36 6.50 19.26 17.30
N LEU A 37 5.87 20.44 17.38
CA LEU A 37 6.29 21.50 18.31
C LEU A 37 6.12 21.12 19.78
N LYS A 38 5.12 20.32 20.13
CA LYS A 38 4.90 19.88 21.52
C LYS A 38 6.06 19.07 22.12
N ALA A 39 6.93 18.51 21.27
CA ALA A 39 8.09 17.76 21.71
C ALA A 39 9.23 18.66 22.28
N PHE A 40 9.16 19.97 22.05
CA PHE A 40 10.18 20.91 22.46
C PHE A 40 9.75 21.70 23.69
N ALA A 41 10.67 21.87 24.64
CA ALA A 41 10.41 22.58 25.89
C ALA A 41 10.37 24.09 25.73
N SER A 42 10.99 24.66 24.69
CA SER A 42 11.11 26.10 24.45
C SER A 42 11.33 26.42 22.97
N VAL A 43 11.11 27.68 22.62
CA VAL A 43 11.44 28.22 21.28
C VAL A 43 12.91 28.04 20.95
N ASP A 44 13.80 28.29 21.91
CA ASP A 44 15.24 28.12 21.70
C ASP A 44 15.60 26.68 21.36
N ALA A 45 14.94 25.69 21.97
CA ALA A 45 15.14 24.28 21.65
C ALA A 45 14.71 23.96 20.19
N VAL A 46 13.62 24.58 19.71
CA VAL A 46 13.18 24.44 18.31
C VAL A 46 14.24 25.04 17.39
N LEU A 47 14.68 26.28 17.66
CA LEU A 47 15.68 26.98 16.84
C LEU A 47 17.02 26.23 16.80
N GLN A 48 17.47 25.70 17.93
CA GLN A 48 18.66 24.85 17.98
C GLN A 48 18.54 23.59 17.15
N ALA A 49 17.39 22.89 17.25
CA ALA A 49 17.13 21.68 16.46
C ALA A 49 17.12 21.97 14.96
N CYS A 50 16.55 23.10 14.55
CA CYS A 50 16.56 23.54 13.15
C CYS A 50 17.94 23.95 12.65
N ALA A 51 18.79 24.55 13.52
CA ALA A 51 20.14 24.99 13.16
C ALA A 51 21.13 23.83 12.97
N VAL A 52 20.92 22.71 13.64
CA VAL A 52 21.79 21.52 13.58
C VAL A 52 21.42 20.56 12.43
N ASN A 53 20.20 20.65 11.93
CA ASN A 53 19.71 19.75 10.86
C ASN A 53 19.97 20.39 9.49
N ASP A 54 21.06 19.98 8.84
CA ASP A 54 21.37 20.40 7.46
C ASP A 54 20.50 19.67 6.40
N GLU A 55 19.80 18.62 6.79
CA GLU A 55 18.87 17.91 5.90
C GLU A 55 17.47 18.50 6.01
N PRO A 56 16.77 18.68 4.88
CA PRO A 56 15.38 19.10 4.89
C PRO A 56 14.56 18.10 5.74
N LEU A 57 13.86 18.61 6.74
CA LEU A 57 12.92 17.77 7.49
C LEU A 57 11.91 17.17 6.50
N TRP A 58 11.89 15.85 6.42
CA TRP A 58 10.92 15.19 5.60
C TRP A 58 9.51 15.53 6.09
N THR A 59 8.73 16.17 5.23
CA THR A 59 7.37 16.58 5.53
C THR A 59 6.41 15.58 4.88
N SER A 60 5.71 14.83 5.70
CA SER A 60 4.63 13.99 5.23
C SER A 60 3.34 14.82 5.13
N CYS A 61 2.72 14.76 3.97
CA CYS A 61 1.36 15.23 3.77
C CYS A 61 0.42 14.02 3.69
N PRO A 62 -0.80 14.11 4.24
CA PRO A 62 -1.77 13.04 4.06
C PRO A 62 -2.05 12.86 2.58
N ARG A 63 -2.26 11.62 2.17
CA ARG A 63 -2.68 11.28 0.81
C ARG A 63 -4.17 11.02 0.81
N ALA A 64 -4.85 11.54 -0.19
CA ALA A 64 -6.29 11.40 -0.31
C ALA A 64 -6.66 10.55 -1.52
N GLY A 65 -7.73 9.77 -1.38
CA GLY A 65 -8.32 8.92 -2.42
C GLY A 65 -9.79 8.69 -2.10
N TRP A 66 -10.43 7.84 -2.89
CA TRP A 66 -11.81 7.43 -2.68
C TRP A 66 -11.86 6.01 -2.10
N LEU A 67 -12.67 5.82 -1.06
CA LEU A 67 -12.97 4.51 -0.51
C LEU A 67 -14.47 4.40 -0.27
N ALA A 68 -15.12 3.39 -0.84
CA ALA A 68 -16.55 3.17 -0.74
C ALA A 68 -17.39 4.42 -1.10
N GLY A 69 -16.96 5.16 -2.12
CA GLY A 69 -17.63 6.37 -2.61
C GLY A 69 -17.43 7.63 -1.77
N ASN A 70 -16.58 7.59 -0.75
CA ASN A 70 -16.26 8.73 0.11
C ASN A 70 -14.78 9.10 0.00
N GLU A 71 -14.48 10.40 0.14
CA GLU A 71 -13.10 10.86 0.29
C GLU A 71 -12.52 10.33 1.60
N ALA A 72 -11.35 9.69 1.51
CA ALA A 72 -10.59 9.20 2.65
C ALA A 72 -9.16 9.74 2.60
N ARG A 73 -8.60 10.03 3.76
CA ARG A 73 -7.24 10.57 3.90
C ARG A 73 -6.42 9.68 4.80
N TYR A 74 -5.22 9.42 4.37
CA TYR A 74 -4.32 8.48 5.03
C TYR A 74 -2.97 9.10 5.33
N MET A 75 -2.43 8.68 6.46
CA MET A 75 -1.11 9.06 6.94
C MET A 75 -0.06 8.03 6.52
N GLU A 76 1.21 8.42 6.61
CA GLU A 76 2.36 7.59 6.25
C GLU A 76 2.43 6.23 6.96
N HIS A 77 1.81 6.09 8.12
CA HIS A 77 1.77 4.82 8.88
C HIS A 77 0.56 3.93 8.53
N GLU A 78 -0.36 4.43 7.71
CA GLU A 78 -1.55 3.69 7.30
C GLU A 78 -1.31 2.99 5.97
N ALA A 79 -1.79 1.75 5.85
CA ALA A 79 -1.53 0.88 4.70
C ALA A 79 -1.82 1.50 3.31
N PRO A 80 -2.91 2.28 3.10
CA PRO A 80 -3.19 2.86 1.79
C PRO A 80 -2.23 3.97 1.36
N PHE A 81 -1.47 4.57 2.29
CA PHE A 81 -0.60 5.71 2.00
C PHE A 81 0.42 5.41 0.89
N GLY A 82 1.05 4.23 0.94
CA GLY A 82 2.06 3.84 -0.05
C GLY A 82 1.49 3.77 -1.46
N GLU A 83 0.32 3.18 -1.62
CA GLU A 83 -0.37 3.12 -2.91
C GLU A 83 -0.74 4.52 -3.40
N LEU A 84 -1.35 5.34 -2.55
CA LEU A 84 -1.73 6.72 -2.89
C LEU A 84 -0.51 7.59 -3.22
N ALA A 85 0.60 7.45 -2.50
CA ALA A 85 1.83 8.18 -2.80
C ALA A 85 2.42 7.79 -4.17
N LEU A 86 2.21 6.55 -4.60
CA LEU A 86 2.66 6.05 -5.90
C LEU A 86 1.77 6.54 -7.05
N VAL A 87 0.45 6.45 -6.89
CA VAL A 87 -0.50 6.70 -8.00
C VAL A 87 -0.96 8.15 -8.11
N THR A 88 -0.88 8.91 -7.01
CA THR A 88 -1.23 10.35 -6.97
C THR A 88 -0.14 11.17 -6.28
N PRO A 89 1.11 11.18 -6.84
CA PRO A 89 2.23 11.87 -6.20
C PRO A 89 2.03 13.39 -6.09
N ASP A 90 1.20 13.96 -6.92
CA ASP A 90 0.79 15.37 -6.90
C ASP A 90 -0.34 15.67 -5.89
N GLY A 91 -0.85 14.66 -5.20
CA GLY A 91 -1.89 14.80 -4.17
C GLY A 91 -3.31 14.95 -4.71
N GLN A 92 -3.53 14.78 -6.01
CA GLN A 92 -4.88 14.83 -6.61
C GLN A 92 -5.74 13.65 -6.12
N ILE A 93 -7.05 13.91 -5.90
CA ILE A 93 -7.99 12.90 -5.39
C ILE A 93 -8.64 12.19 -6.58
N HIS A 94 -7.92 11.29 -7.23
CA HIS A 94 -8.42 10.56 -8.39
C HIS A 94 -8.48 9.05 -8.17
N HIS A 95 -7.73 8.52 -7.22
CA HIS A 95 -7.56 7.09 -7.05
C HIS A 95 -8.63 6.48 -6.16
N HIS A 96 -9.18 5.34 -6.60
CA HIS A 96 -10.14 4.54 -5.86
C HIS A 96 -9.43 3.38 -5.15
N LEU A 97 -9.60 3.34 -3.82
CA LEU A 97 -9.00 2.34 -2.93
C LEU A 97 -9.90 1.12 -2.72
N ASP A 98 -10.89 0.91 -3.57
CA ASP A 98 -11.80 -0.22 -3.41
C ASP A 98 -11.03 -1.54 -3.52
N TRP A 99 -11.03 -2.31 -2.41
CA TRP A 99 -10.17 -3.49 -2.29
C TRP A 99 -10.79 -4.73 -2.94
N GLN A 100 -12.05 -5.01 -2.62
CA GLN A 100 -12.74 -6.22 -3.05
C GLN A 100 -13.54 -5.96 -4.33
N THR A 101 -12.85 -5.61 -5.41
CA THR A 101 -13.46 -5.33 -6.72
C THR A 101 -13.32 -6.51 -7.69
N ASP A 102 -14.28 -6.66 -8.59
CA ASP A 102 -14.19 -7.67 -9.66
C ASP A 102 -13.19 -7.26 -10.76
N GLN A 103 -12.98 -5.97 -10.92
CA GLN A 103 -12.07 -5.42 -11.90
C GLN A 103 -10.72 -5.06 -11.26
N PRO A 104 -9.61 -5.23 -11.98
CA PRO A 104 -8.32 -4.81 -11.48
C PRO A 104 -8.23 -3.30 -11.35
N VAL A 105 -7.60 -2.83 -10.28
CA VAL A 105 -7.33 -1.42 -10.02
C VAL A 105 -6.03 -1.04 -10.70
N PRO A 106 -6.03 -0.12 -11.69
CA PRO A 106 -4.80 0.35 -12.32
C PRO A 106 -4.00 1.22 -11.35
N LEU A 107 -2.71 0.92 -11.18
CA LEU A 107 -1.79 1.68 -10.34
C LEU A 107 -0.84 2.54 -11.19
N LEU A 108 -0.19 1.92 -12.14
CA LEU A 108 0.74 2.54 -13.07
C LEU A 108 0.47 1.99 -14.47
N LYS A 109 1.14 2.57 -15.47
CA LYS A 109 1.14 1.98 -16.80
C LYS A 109 1.65 0.53 -16.70
N ASN A 110 0.85 -0.41 -17.15
CA ASN A 110 1.16 -1.85 -17.13
C ASN A 110 1.28 -2.47 -15.72
N VAL A 111 0.76 -1.83 -14.68
CA VAL A 111 0.68 -2.40 -13.32
C VAL A 111 -0.73 -2.26 -12.79
N GLN A 112 -1.32 -3.38 -12.40
CA GLN A 112 -2.68 -3.47 -11.88
C GLN A 112 -2.68 -4.27 -10.57
N ARG A 113 -3.60 -3.96 -9.67
CA ARG A 113 -3.81 -4.65 -8.39
C ARG A 113 -5.18 -5.34 -8.37
N LEU A 114 -5.21 -6.53 -7.82
CA LEU A 114 -6.41 -7.22 -7.34
C LEU A 114 -6.18 -7.67 -5.89
N THR A 115 -7.14 -7.42 -5.02
CA THR A 115 -7.01 -7.77 -3.60
C THR A 115 -7.81 -9.04 -3.30
N ALA A 116 -7.16 -10.01 -2.66
CA ALA A 116 -7.79 -11.27 -2.25
C ALA A 116 -8.77 -11.03 -1.08
N PRO A 117 -9.86 -11.84 -0.97
CA PRO A 117 -10.86 -11.67 0.07
C PRO A 117 -10.46 -12.34 1.40
N ASN A 118 -9.25 -12.04 1.87
CA ASN A 118 -8.68 -12.57 3.11
C ASN A 118 -8.31 -11.46 4.11
N PRO A 119 -9.27 -10.57 4.48
CA PRO A 119 -8.99 -9.48 5.41
C PRO A 119 -8.59 -10.00 6.79
N GLY A 120 -7.64 -9.32 7.42
CA GLY A 120 -7.15 -9.72 8.75
C GLY A 120 -6.12 -8.75 9.31
N VAL A 121 -5.70 -9.01 10.56
CA VAL A 121 -4.70 -8.17 11.24
C VAL A 121 -3.38 -8.09 10.46
N MET A 122 -2.98 -9.18 9.79
CA MET A 122 -1.72 -9.24 9.04
C MET A 122 -1.89 -8.85 7.55
N THR A 123 -3.10 -8.93 7.03
CA THR A 123 -3.41 -8.71 5.61
C THR A 123 -4.19 -7.43 5.34
N GLY A 124 -4.59 -6.70 6.41
CA GLY A 124 -5.42 -5.51 6.26
C GLY A 124 -6.72 -5.81 5.51
N PRO A 125 -7.01 -5.14 4.39
CA PRO A 125 -8.19 -5.41 3.57
C PRO A 125 -8.10 -6.72 2.77
N GLY A 126 -6.94 -7.34 2.72
CA GLY A 126 -6.63 -8.57 2.00
C GLY A 126 -5.26 -8.48 1.33
N THR A 127 -4.75 -9.62 0.87
CA THR A 127 -3.48 -9.68 0.15
C THR A 127 -3.59 -9.04 -1.22
N ASN A 128 -2.69 -8.14 -1.54
CA ASN A 128 -2.59 -7.54 -2.86
C ASN A 128 -1.82 -8.45 -3.82
N SER A 129 -2.50 -8.89 -4.86
CA SER A 129 -1.90 -9.53 -6.02
C SER A 129 -1.71 -8.52 -7.15
N TYR A 130 -0.59 -8.58 -7.86
CA TYR A 130 -0.30 -7.64 -8.93
C TYR A 130 -0.20 -8.34 -10.28
N LEU A 131 -0.71 -7.68 -11.32
CA LEU A 131 -0.49 -8.03 -12.71
C LEU A 131 0.42 -6.99 -13.35
N VAL A 132 1.58 -7.41 -13.81
CA VAL A 132 2.58 -6.55 -14.47
C VAL A 132 2.73 -6.98 -15.92
N GLY A 133 2.42 -6.08 -16.84
CA GLY A 133 2.45 -6.35 -18.28
C GLY A 133 1.26 -5.73 -19.01
N ASP A 134 1.01 -6.19 -20.21
CA ASP A 134 -0.09 -5.74 -21.05
C ASP A 134 -0.66 -6.89 -21.90
N PRO A 135 -1.86 -6.73 -22.51
CA PRO A 135 -2.47 -7.81 -23.30
C PRO A 135 -1.65 -8.31 -24.47
N ASN A 136 -0.76 -7.50 -25.05
CA ASN A 136 0.04 -7.88 -26.22
C ASN A 136 1.26 -8.72 -25.83
N THR A 137 1.87 -8.35 -24.71
CA THR A 137 3.10 -9.00 -24.23
C THR A 137 2.83 -10.07 -23.17
N GLY A 138 1.61 -10.13 -22.63
CA GLY A 138 1.21 -10.98 -21.52
C GLY A 138 1.62 -10.41 -20.16
N PHE A 139 1.16 -11.07 -19.10
CA PHE A 139 1.29 -10.58 -17.73
C PHE A 139 2.20 -11.48 -16.87
N ILE A 140 2.89 -10.88 -15.93
CA ILE A 140 3.48 -11.55 -14.77
C ILE A 140 2.51 -11.36 -13.62
N ALA A 141 2.06 -12.44 -13.00
CA ALA A 141 1.26 -12.39 -11.77
C ALA A 141 2.19 -12.47 -10.56
N ILE A 142 2.10 -11.49 -9.67
CA ILE A 142 2.92 -11.43 -8.45
C ILE A 142 2.01 -11.67 -7.25
N ASP A 143 2.43 -12.57 -6.35
CA ASP A 143 1.71 -12.99 -5.15
C ASP A 143 0.23 -13.32 -5.42
N PRO A 144 -0.06 -14.46 -6.02
CA PRO A 144 -1.43 -14.84 -6.35
C PRO A 144 -2.34 -15.03 -5.12
N GLY A 145 -1.77 -14.89 -3.92
CA GLY A 145 -2.50 -14.89 -2.66
C GLY A 145 -2.85 -16.29 -2.15
N PRO A 146 -3.89 -16.38 -1.30
CA PRO A 146 -4.40 -17.66 -0.84
C PRO A 146 -4.97 -18.48 -2.01
N ALA A 147 -5.11 -19.79 -1.81
CA ALA A 147 -5.77 -20.67 -2.79
C ALA A 147 -7.30 -20.45 -2.77
N ASP A 148 -7.73 -19.25 -3.15
CA ASP A 148 -9.13 -18.84 -3.27
C ASP A 148 -9.54 -18.85 -4.74
N ASP A 149 -10.44 -19.73 -5.11
CA ASP A 149 -10.83 -19.95 -6.51
C ASP A 149 -11.39 -18.71 -7.18
N ASP A 150 -12.21 -17.91 -6.48
CA ASP A 150 -12.80 -16.69 -7.04
C ASP A 150 -11.75 -15.62 -7.30
N HIS A 151 -10.81 -15.45 -6.38
CA HIS A 151 -9.69 -14.53 -6.56
C HIS A 151 -8.79 -14.94 -7.72
N LEU A 152 -8.43 -16.21 -7.80
CA LEU A 152 -7.58 -16.74 -8.88
C LEU A 152 -8.27 -16.64 -10.25
N GLN A 153 -9.57 -16.86 -10.31
CA GLN A 153 -10.36 -16.66 -11.52
C GLN A 153 -10.40 -15.17 -11.94
N ARG A 154 -10.49 -14.26 -10.98
CA ARG A 154 -10.41 -12.80 -11.25
C ARG A 154 -9.05 -12.41 -11.81
N LEU A 155 -7.95 -12.90 -11.22
CA LEU A 155 -6.58 -12.68 -11.71
C LEU A 155 -6.42 -13.22 -13.14
N TRP A 156 -6.86 -14.46 -13.38
CA TRP A 156 -6.76 -15.08 -14.70
C TRP A 156 -7.57 -14.31 -15.75
N ARG A 157 -8.81 -13.90 -15.45
CA ARG A 157 -9.65 -13.10 -16.35
C ARG A 157 -9.06 -11.72 -16.61
N ALA A 158 -8.55 -11.04 -15.58
CA ALA A 158 -7.91 -9.73 -15.71
C ALA A 158 -6.68 -9.77 -16.62
N ALA A 159 -5.94 -10.87 -16.60
CA ALA A 159 -4.81 -11.10 -17.52
C ALA A 159 -5.24 -11.58 -18.92
N GLY A 160 -6.55 -11.69 -19.19
CA GLY A 160 -7.06 -12.27 -20.45
C GLY A 160 -6.61 -13.71 -20.68
N GLY A 161 -6.34 -14.46 -19.61
CA GLY A 161 -5.76 -15.81 -19.66
C GLY A 161 -4.28 -15.88 -20.08
N HIS A 162 -3.65 -14.74 -20.33
CA HIS A 162 -2.28 -14.66 -20.83
C HIS A 162 -1.27 -14.31 -19.74
N ILE A 163 -1.03 -15.24 -18.82
CA ILE A 163 0.01 -15.14 -17.78
C ILE A 163 1.27 -15.85 -18.27
N LYS A 164 2.41 -15.17 -18.27
CA LYS A 164 3.73 -15.70 -18.73
C LYS A 164 4.52 -16.32 -17.59
N ALA A 165 4.41 -15.73 -16.41
CA ALA A 165 5.10 -16.18 -15.21
C ALA A 165 4.27 -15.84 -13.97
N ILE A 166 4.45 -16.61 -12.91
CA ILE A 166 3.87 -16.37 -11.59
C ILE A 166 5.04 -16.20 -10.63
N VAL A 167 5.10 -15.06 -9.92
CA VAL A 167 6.16 -14.76 -8.96
C VAL A 167 5.59 -14.76 -7.56
N CYS A 168 6.22 -15.48 -6.64
CA CYS A 168 5.90 -15.39 -5.22
C CYS A 168 7.06 -14.69 -4.50
N THR A 169 6.74 -13.58 -3.82
CA THR A 169 7.73 -12.80 -3.06
C THR A 169 8.27 -13.59 -1.89
N HIS A 170 7.41 -14.39 -1.25
CA HIS A 170 7.76 -15.28 -0.16
C HIS A 170 6.70 -16.35 0.05
N SER A 171 6.99 -17.28 0.96
CA SER A 171 6.23 -18.53 1.14
C SER A 171 5.05 -18.46 2.11
N HIS A 172 4.64 -17.28 2.60
CA HIS A 172 3.54 -17.20 3.56
C HIS A 172 2.20 -17.65 2.96
N PRO A 173 1.25 -18.12 3.82
CA PRO A 173 -0.02 -18.69 3.36
C PRO A 173 -0.94 -17.73 2.62
N ASP A 174 -0.72 -16.45 2.77
CA ASP A 174 -1.46 -15.38 2.12
C ASP A 174 -0.84 -14.93 0.79
N HIS A 175 0.34 -15.45 0.40
CA HIS A 175 1.05 -15.03 -0.82
C HIS A 175 1.21 -16.16 -1.85
N SER A 176 1.70 -17.32 -1.44
CA SER A 176 2.15 -18.37 -2.37
C SER A 176 1.17 -19.49 -2.69
N PRO A 177 0.18 -19.83 -1.86
CA PRO A 177 -0.67 -21.01 -2.11
C PRO A 177 -1.48 -20.96 -3.41
N GLY A 178 -1.85 -19.76 -3.86
CA GLY A 178 -2.55 -19.56 -5.13
C GLY A 178 -1.72 -19.85 -6.38
N ALA A 179 -0.39 -20.01 -6.27
CA ALA A 179 0.48 -20.13 -7.44
C ALA A 179 0.18 -21.38 -8.29
N VAL A 180 0.11 -22.54 -7.67
CA VAL A 180 -0.15 -23.81 -8.38
C VAL A 180 -1.57 -23.86 -8.95
N PRO A 181 -2.64 -23.50 -8.21
CA PRO A 181 -3.97 -23.40 -8.79
C PRO A 181 -4.07 -22.39 -9.94
N LEU A 182 -3.43 -21.20 -9.81
CA LEU A 182 -3.41 -20.22 -10.90
C LEU A 182 -2.68 -20.76 -12.15
N GLN A 183 -1.54 -21.43 -11.98
CA GLN A 183 -0.84 -22.11 -13.06
C GLN A 183 -1.74 -23.15 -13.74
N ALA A 184 -2.57 -23.86 -12.97
CA ALA A 184 -3.49 -24.86 -13.50
C ALA A 184 -4.60 -24.28 -14.36
N LEU A 185 -5.03 -23.04 -14.12
CA LEU A 185 -5.99 -22.32 -14.96
C LEU A 185 -5.40 -21.92 -16.32
N CYS A 186 -4.09 -21.77 -16.42
CA CYS A 186 -3.42 -21.31 -17.62
C CYS A 186 -3.09 -22.49 -18.54
N THR A 187 -3.47 -22.41 -19.83
CA THR A 187 -3.17 -23.45 -20.83
C THR A 187 -1.66 -23.57 -21.12
N ASN A 188 -0.94 -22.45 -21.06
CA ASN A 188 0.50 -22.37 -21.31
C ASN A 188 1.37 -22.78 -20.11
N LYS A 189 0.77 -23.09 -18.95
CA LYS A 189 1.47 -23.51 -17.74
C LYS A 189 2.65 -22.58 -17.38
N PRO A 190 2.41 -21.30 -17.05
CA PRO A 190 3.46 -20.34 -16.77
C PRO A 190 4.37 -20.82 -15.62
N THR A 191 5.67 -20.58 -15.75
CA THR A 191 6.65 -20.97 -14.72
C THR A 191 6.38 -20.23 -13.41
N ILE A 192 6.35 -20.96 -12.29
CA ILE A 192 6.28 -20.40 -10.95
C ILE A 192 7.71 -20.07 -10.49
N LEU A 193 7.92 -18.82 -10.15
CA LEU A 193 9.21 -18.23 -9.76
C LEU A 193 9.19 -17.76 -8.31
N GLY A 194 10.32 -17.81 -7.64
CA GLY A 194 10.47 -17.32 -6.26
C GLY A 194 11.68 -17.94 -5.58
N LEU A 195 11.70 -17.96 -4.26
CA LEU A 195 12.67 -18.69 -3.47
C LEU A 195 11.97 -19.83 -2.71
N ALA A 196 12.56 -21.02 -2.70
CA ALA A 196 12.04 -22.12 -1.93
C ALA A 196 11.99 -21.79 -0.44
N SER A 197 10.97 -22.25 0.25
CA SER A 197 10.88 -22.08 1.70
C SER A 197 11.97 -22.88 2.40
N ARG A 198 12.50 -22.32 3.50
CA ARG A 198 13.51 -23.02 4.31
C ARG A 198 12.93 -24.29 4.94
N PRO A 199 13.77 -25.30 5.27
CA PRO A 199 13.32 -26.54 5.91
C PRO A 199 12.54 -26.31 7.23
N THR A 200 12.80 -25.19 7.90
CA THR A 200 12.13 -24.78 9.15
C THR A 200 10.76 -24.12 8.92
N ALA A 201 10.32 -23.94 7.68
CA ALA A 201 9.04 -23.34 7.40
C ALA A 201 7.88 -24.20 7.95
N ARG A 202 6.84 -23.51 8.45
CA ARG A 202 5.62 -24.19 8.91
C ARG A 202 4.96 -24.92 7.73
N ALA A 203 4.22 -25.98 8.02
CA ALA A 203 3.60 -26.81 6.99
C ALA A 203 2.74 -26.02 5.99
N ASN A 204 1.99 -25.03 6.47
CA ASN A 204 1.13 -24.15 5.66
C ASN A 204 1.89 -23.02 4.91
N SER A 205 3.21 -22.91 5.14
CA SER A 205 4.10 -21.93 4.47
C SER A 205 5.16 -22.66 3.62
N ARG A 206 4.94 -23.91 3.28
CA ARG A 206 5.86 -24.64 2.39
C ARG A 206 5.57 -24.26 0.95
N PHE A 207 6.63 -23.79 0.29
CA PHE A 207 6.57 -23.37 -1.11
C PHE A 207 7.83 -23.85 -1.84
N THR A 208 7.65 -24.39 -3.02
CA THR A 208 8.73 -24.79 -3.92
C THR A 208 8.38 -24.25 -5.30
N PRO A 209 9.13 -23.26 -5.83
CA PRO A 209 8.93 -22.76 -7.17
C PRO A 209 9.40 -23.77 -8.21
N ASP A 210 8.93 -23.62 -9.46
CA ASP A 210 9.48 -24.37 -10.61
C ASP A 210 10.94 -23.97 -10.89
N ARG A 211 11.27 -22.69 -10.62
CA ARG A 211 12.61 -22.12 -10.75
C ARG A 211 12.84 -21.03 -9.69
N GLU A 212 13.98 -21.09 -9.05
CA GLU A 212 14.39 -20.04 -8.11
C GLU A 212 14.90 -18.79 -8.86
N LEU A 213 14.62 -17.63 -8.26
CA LEU A 213 15.11 -16.34 -8.70
C LEU A 213 16.46 -16.02 -8.07
N THR A 214 17.29 -15.29 -8.80
CA THR A 214 18.57 -14.77 -8.31
C THR A 214 18.52 -13.25 -8.17
N ASP A 215 19.36 -12.70 -7.29
CA ASP A 215 19.42 -11.25 -7.07
C ASP A 215 19.85 -10.53 -8.37
N GLY A 216 19.14 -9.44 -8.70
CA GLY A 216 19.38 -8.66 -9.91
C GLY A 216 18.87 -9.27 -11.21
N GLU A 217 18.22 -10.43 -11.16
CA GLU A 217 17.62 -11.05 -12.35
C GLU A 217 16.48 -10.19 -12.93
N LYS A 218 16.43 -10.10 -14.25
CA LYS A 218 15.35 -9.41 -14.98
C LYS A 218 14.44 -10.45 -15.63
N LEU A 219 13.14 -10.26 -15.46
CA LEU A 219 12.08 -11.10 -16.01
C LEU A 219 11.43 -10.47 -17.26
#